data_6e31799a88f6cd704e43051f3c2927fe
#
_entry.id   6e31799a88f6cd704e43051f3c2927fe
#
_cell.length_a   1.000
_cell.length_b   1.000
_cell.length_c   1.000
_cell.angle_alpha   90.00
_cell.angle_beta   90.00
_cell.angle_gamma   90.00
#
_symmetry.space_group_name_H-M   'P 1'
#
loop_
_entity.id
_entity.type
_entity.pdbx_description
1 polymer ?
#
loop_
_entity_poly.entity_id
_entity_poly.type
_entity_poly.pdbx_seq_one_letter_code
_entity_poly.pdbx_strand_id
1 'polypeptide(L)'
;QQLPLMPGAKYDGVFAYWYGKGPGVDRSGDVFRHANYAGTARHGGVLVMAGDDHGCKSSTVPHQSELALVAASMPILVPSDIADILQFGLHGWAMSRWCGRWVGFKLVGDVMDSSASVAFDLVDFRITLPDGPHPDIGIRATDLGGRIPILPLEQEARAFTTGLTEAQRYVRANGLDRTILNPIGARLGVITAGKSYHDTRQAFADLGLPEPPDTRLLKLALTWPIDPETIRAFAQGLEEIVVVEEKAGLIEQQIRDILYDSAHRPRVLGKRDETGKLFLKPHGEFTSAEIALAFGPRLARFAD
;
A
#
# COMPACT_ATOMS: atom_id res chain seq x y z
N GLN A 1 -9.15 21.86 -2.77
CA GLN A 1 -8.96 21.96 -1.31
C GLN A 1 -9.47 23.27 -0.74
N GLN A 2 -9.18 24.41 -1.38
CA GLN A 2 -9.58 25.75 -0.87
C GLN A 2 -11.06 26.09 -1.10
N LEU A 3 -11.66 25.58 -2.18
CA LEU A 3 -13.03 25.91 -2.57
C LEU A 3 -14.07 25.79 -1.46
N PRO A 4 -14.06 24.74 -0.61
CA PRO A 4 -15.04 24.63 0.49
C PRO A 4 -14.90 25.70 1.57
N LEU A 5 -13.73 26.34 1.66
CA LEU A 5 -13.42 27.35 2.69
C LEU A 5 -13.67 28.78 2.22
N MET A 6 -14.05 28.97 0.96
CA MET A 6 -14.32 30.29 0.40
C MET A 6 -15.73 30.77 0.79
N PRO A 7 -15.91 32.08 1.05
CA PRO A 7 -17.23 32.63 1.27
C PRO A 7 -18.19 32.33 0.10
N GLY A 8 -19.38 31.83 0.41
CA GLY A 8 -20.39 31.47 -0.60
C GLY A 8 -20.13 30.16 -1.32
N ALA A 9 -19.23 29.33 -0.81
CA ALA A 9 -18.99 27.98 -1.37
C ALA A 9 -20.29 27.17 -1.42
N LYS A 10 -20.54 26.55 -2.58
CA LYS A 10 -21.72 25.68 -2.81
C LYS A 10 -21.46 24.22 -2.37
N TYR A 11 -20.19 23.87 -2.21
CA TYR A 11 -19.73 22.51 -1.89
C TYR A 11 -18.77 22.57 -0.72
N ASP A 12 -18.84 21.61 0.16
CA ASP A 12 -17.98 21.45 1.33
C ASP A 12 -16.86 20.39 1.12
N GLY A 13 -16.74 19.89 -0.10
CA GLY A 13 -15.68 19.00 -0.55
C GLY A 13 -15.86 18.56 -2.00
N VAL A 14 -14.77 18.11 -2.60
CA VAL A 14 -14.74 17.54 -3.95
C VAL A 14 -13.86 16.29 -3.94
N PHE A 15 -14.20 15.32 -4.78
CA PHE A 15 -13.28 14.24 -5.14
C PHE A 15 -12.42 14.68 -6.31
N ALA A 16 -11.13 14.42 -6.21
CA ALA A 16 -10.18 14.75 -7.23
C ALA A 16 -9.18 13.60 -7.44
N TYR A 17 -8.53 13.60 -8.57
CA TYR A 17 -7.38 12.74 -8.81
C TYR A 17 -6.30 13.50 -9.57
N TRP A 18 -5.07 13.14 -9.29
CA TRP A 18 -3.89 13.43 -10.08
C TRP A 18 -3.46 12.14 -10.76
N TYR A 19 -2.95 12.21 -11.99
CA TYR A 19 -2.39 11.03 -12.65
C TYR A 19 -1.14 11.38 -13.42
N GLY A 20 -0.21 10.43 -13.46
CA GLY A 20 1.02 10.55 -14.24
C GLY A 20 1.90 9.32 -14.09
N LYS A 21 2.81 9.15 -15.04
CA LYS A 21 3.91 8.17 -14.96
C LYS A 21 5.01 8.69 -14.03
N GLY A 22 6.01 7.87 -13.78
CA GLY A 22 7.14 8.18 -12.92
C GLY A 22 7.74 9.57 -13.09
N PRO A 23 8.08 10.04 -14.32
CA PRO A 23 8.60 11.40 -14.51
C PRO A 23 7.63 12.52 -14.08
N GLY A 24 6.32 12.27 -14.16
CA GLY A 24 5.31 13.18 -13.63
C GLY A 24 5.33 13.23 -12.11
N VAL A 25 5.45 12.06 -11.47
CA VAL A 25 5.60 11.94 -10.01
C VAL A 25 6.83 12.71 -9.53
N ASP A 26 7.99 12.50 -10.16
CA ASP A 26 9.24 13.18 -9.81
C ASP A 26 9.13 14.69 -9.88
N ARG A 27 8.50 15.20 -10.95
CA ARG A 27 8.33 16.65 -11.16
C ARG A 27 7.27 17.27 -10.24
N SER A 28 6.39 16.46 -9.63
CA SER A 28 5.33 16.92 -8.74
C SER A 28 5.69 16.84 -7.26
N GLY A 29 6.90 16.44 -6.89
CA GLY A 29 7.31 16.17 -5.51
C GLY A 29 7.06 17.33 -4.55
N ASP A 30 7.38 18.56 -4.93
CA ASP A 30 7.12 19.76 -4.14
C ASP A 30 5.60 20.02 -3.99
N VAL A 31 4.87 19.95 -5.09
CA VAL A 31 3.40 20.10 -5.09
C VAL A 31 2.73 19.05 -4.22
N PHE A 32 3.19 17.80 -4.28
CA PHE A 32 2.65 16.72 -3.46
C PHE A 32 2.83 16.99 -1.97
N ARG A 33 4.00 17.45 -1.54
CA ARG A 33 4.26 17.80 -0.13
C ARG A 33 3.34 18.93 0.32
N HIS A 34 3.31 20.06 -0.41
CA HIS A 34 2.46 21.18 -0.08
C HIS A 34 0.98 20.78 -0.01
N ALA A 35 0.49 20.07 -1.00
CA ALA A 35 -0.90 19.66 -1.06
C ALA A 35 -1.28 18.66 0.03
N ASN A 36 -0.41 17.67 0.29
CA ASN A 36 -0.68 16.64 1.29
C ASN A 36 -0.55 17.16 2.72
N TYR A 37 0.40 18.07 2.99
CA TYR A 37 0.52 18.68 4.31
C TYR A 37 -0.65 19.60 4.63
N ALA A 38 -1.15 20.35 3.65
CA ALA A 38 -2.38 21.10 3.80
C ALA A 38 -3.59 20.19 4.08
N GLY A 39 -3.60 18.98 3.55
CA GLY A 39 -4.66 18.00 3.76
C GLY A 39 -5.83 18.12 2.79
N THR A 40 -6.91 17.40 3.05
CA THR A 40 -8.14 17.40 2.26
C THR A 40 -9.29 18.05 3.01
N ALA A 41 -10.30 18.53 2.30
CA ALA A 41 -11.54 18.96 2.93
C ALA A 41 -12.26 17.77 3.58
N ARG A 42 -13.02 18.03 4.64
CA ARG A 42 -13.74 17.00 5.42
C ARG A 42 -14.61 16.07 4.55
N HIS A 43 -15.22 16.61 3.51
CA HIS A 43 -16.09 15.89 2.58
C HIS A 43 -15.48 15.71 1.19
N GLY A 44 -14.16 15.96 1.06
CA GLY A 44 -13.39 15.74 -0.16
C GLY A 44 -12.49 14.51 -0.08
N GLY A 45 -11.72 14.28 -1.13
CA GLY A 45 -10.70 13.23 -1.17
C GLY A 45 -9.87 13.33 -2.43
N VAL A 46 -8.62 12.90 -2.38
CA VAL A 46 -7.69 12.97 -3.52
C VAL A 46 -6.93 11.66 -3.68
N LEU A 47 -6.95 11.12 -4.91
CA LEU A 47 -6.10 10.02 -5.33
C LEU A 47 -4.95 10.53 -6.20
N VAL A 48 -3.75 10.02 -5.93
CA VAL A 48 -2.56 10.21 -6.76
C VAL A 48 -2.30 8.91 -7.51
N MET A 49 -2.80 8.82 -8.74
CA MET A 49 -2.66 7.66 -9.62
C MET A 49 -1.28 7.67 -10.26
N ALA A 50 -0.34 6.94 -9.65
CA ALA A 50 1.03 6.83 -10.12
C ALA A 50 1.18 5.61 -11.02
N GLY A 51 1.37 5.83 -12.33
CA GLY A 51 1.57 4.78 -13.32
C GLY A 51 3.03 4.35 -13.37
N ASP A 52 3.36 3.19 -12.80
CA ASP A 52 4.69 2.63 -12.80
C ASP A 52 4.90 1.59 -13.91
N ASP A 53 6.04 1.70 -14.56
CA ASP A 53 6.50 0.78 -15.61
C ASP A 53 7.78 0.09 -15.14
N HIS A 54 7.62 -0.97 -14.36
CA HIS A 54 8.73 -1.68 -13.72
C HIS A 54 9.67 -2.35 -14.73
N GLY A 55 9.12 -2.85 -15.84
CA GLY A 55 9.86 -3.50 -16.93
C GLY A 55 10.37 -2.55 -18.00
N CYS A 56 10.07 -1.24 -17.89
CA CYS A 56 10.46 -0.23 -18.88
C CYS A 56 9.90 -0.52 -20.29
N LYS A 57 8.67 -1.08 -20.36
CA LYS A 57 8.03 -1.48 -21.63
C LYS A 57 7.67 -0.28 -22.50
N SER A 58 7.32 0.84 -21.89
CA SER A 58 6.92 2.09 -22.57
C SER A 58 7.53 3.36 -21.93
N SER A 59 8.58 3.20 -21.13
CA SER A 59 9.30 4.28 -20.44
C SER A 59 10.77 4.26 -20.80
N THR A 60 11.44 5.41 -20.74
CA THR A 60 12.89 5.52 -21.01
C THR A 60 13.72 4.87 -19.90
N VAL A 61 13.24 4.92 -18.65
CA VAL A 61 13.86 4.31 -17.48
C VAL A 61 12.78 3.65 -16.62
N PRO A 62 13.10 2.53 -15.94
CA PRO A 62 12.18 1.92 -14.99
C PRO A 62 11.98 2.84 -13.79
N HIS A 63 10.78 2.81 -13.21
CA HIS A 63 10.40 3.71 -12.12
C HIS A 63 9.79 2.96 -10.94
N GLN A 64 9.90 3.55 -9.75
CA GLN A 64 9.24 3.12 -8.52
C GLN A 64 8.72 4.36 -7.79
N SER A 65 7.44 4.66 -7.93
CA SER A 65 6.82 5.88 -7.41
C SER A 65 6.65 5.89 -5.89
N GLU A 66 6.59 4.72 -5.23
CA GLU A 66 6.32 4.65 -3.79
C GLU A 66 7.25 5.52 -2.97
N LEU A 67 8.55 5.53 -3.28
CA LEU A 67 9.53 6.28 -2.48
C LEU A 67 9.28 7.80 -2.51
N ALA A 68 8.83 8.32 -3.66
CA ALA A 68 8.43 9.72 -3.79
C ALA A 68 7.14 10.03 -3.01
N LEU A 69 6.18 9.11 -3.03
CA LEU A 69 4.92 9.24 -2.27
C LEU A 69 5.16 9.14 -0.77
N VAL A 70 6.04 8.24 -0.31
CA VAL A 70 6.50 8.14 1.09
C VAL A 70 7.13 9.47 1.53
N ALA A 71 8.01 10.05 0.72
CA ALA A 71 8.66 11.34 1.00
C ALA A 71 7.64 12.50 1.10
N ALA A 72 6.46 12.35 0.51
CA ALA A 72 5.35 13.29 0.63
C ALA A 72 4.33 12.90 1.72
N SER A 73 4.59 11.87 2.54
CA SER A 73 3.71 11.36 3.60
C SER A 73 2.33 10.93 3.11
N MET A 74 2.25 10.34 1.92
CA MET A 74 1.01 9.82 1.34
C MET A 74 0.85 8.34 1.63
N PRO A 75 -0.25 7.87 2.26
CA PRO A 75 -0.59 6.45 2.30
C PRO A 75 -0.70 5.88 0.89
N ILE A 76 -0.27 4.63 0.67
CA ILE A 76 -0.16 4.05 -0.67
C ILE A 76 -0.96 2.76 -0.77
N LEU A 77 -1.99 2.75 -1.62
CA LEU A 77 -2.74 1.56 -2.02
C LEU A 77 -2.18 0.99 -3.33
N VAL A 78 -2.05 -0.32 -3.39
CA VAL A 78 -1.51 -1.03 -4.56
C VAL A 78 -2.46 -2.16 -4.97
N PRO A 79 -3.28 -1.95 -6.02
CA PRO A 79 -4.18 -2.98 -6.53
C PRO A 79 -3.41 -4.09 -7.25
N SER A 80 -3.90 -5.33 -7.15
CA SER A 80 -3.32 -6.50 -7.80
C SER A 80 -3.99 -6.85 -9.14
N ASP A 81 -5.23 -6.39 -9.34
CA ASP A 81 -6.07 -6.70 -10.49
C ASP A 81 -7.16 -5.64 -10.70
N ILE A 82 -8.00 -5.85 -11.71
CA ILE A 82 -9.09 -4.93 -12.06
C ILE A 82 -10.15 -4.82 -10.95
N ALA A 83 -10.41 -5.91 -10.23
CA ALA A 83 -11.35 -5.88 -9.10
C ALA A 83 -10.84 -5.00 -7.96
N ASP A 84 -9.54 -5.13 -7.64
CA ASP A 84 -8.89 -4.25 -6.66
C ASP A 84 -8.84 -2.79 -7.13
N ILE A 85 -8.65 -2.52 -8.43
CA ILE A 85 -8.66 -1.14 -8.95
C ILE A 85 -10.01 -0.48 -8.64
N LEU A 86 -11.12 -1.17 -8.88
CA LEU A 86 -12.46 -0.63 -8.59
C LEU A 86 -12.65 -0.46 -7.07
N GLN A 87 -12.37 -1.50 -6.30
CA GLN A 87 -12.59 -1.51 -4.86
C GLN A 87 -11.67 -0.52 -4.15
N PHE A 88 -10.36 -0.59 -4.39
CA PHE A 88 -9.39 0.28 -3.73
C PHE A 88 -9.48 1.73 -4.20
N GLY A 89 -9.94 1.99 -5.42
CA GLY A 89 -10.22 3.34 -5.91
C GLY A 89 -11.29 4.03 -5.05
N LEU A 90 -12.41 3.37 -4.80
CA LEU A 90 -13.48 3.88 -3.94
C LEU A 90 -13.02 4.02 -2.48
N HIS A 91 -12.34 2.99 -1.95
CA HIS A 91 -11.75 3.05 -0.61
C HIS A 91 -10.68 4.13 -0.49
N GLY A 92 -9.89 4.37 -1.54
CA GLY A 92 -8.85 5.39 -1.54
C GLY A 92 -9.40 6.80 -1.36
N TRP A 93 -10.49 7.14 -2.03
CA TRP A 93 -11.15 8.43 -1.79
C TRP A 93 -11.77 8.52 -0.40
N ALA A 94 -12.41 7.45 0.08
CA ALA A 94 -12.98 7.43 1.42
C ALA A 94 -11.90 7.47 2.51
N MET A 95 -10.78 6.76 2.31
CA MET A 95 -9.60 6.84 3.18
C MET A 95 -8.98 8.23 3.18
N SER A 96 -8.84 8.86 1.99
CA SER A 96 -8.34 10.23 1.87
C SER A 96 -9.21 11.22 2.65
N ARG A 97 -10.54 11.08 2.57
CA ARG A 97 -11.50 11.86 3.34
C ARG A 97 -11.34 11.64 4.84
N TRP A 98 -11.20 10.38 5.26
CA TRP A 98 -11.08 10.01 6.66
C TRP A 98 -9.78 10.51 7.28
N CYS A 99 -8.64 10.20 6.66
CA CYS A 99 -7.32 10.50 7.20
C CYS A 99 -6.81 11.91 6.85
N GLY A 100 -7.57 12.69 6.06
CA GLY A 100 -7.21 14.05 5.67
C GLY A 100 -5.97 14.16 4.78
N ARG A 101 -5.51 13.04 4.20
CA ARG A 101 -4.30 12.96 3.35
C ARG A 101 -4.66 12.66 1.91
N TRP A 102 -3.81 13.10 0.98
CA TRP A 102 -3.83 12.55 -0.36
C TRP A 102 -3.38 11.10 -0.30
N VAL A 103 -4.00 10.24 -1.09
CA VAL A 103 -3.71 8.80 -1.10
C VAL A 103 -3.04 8.44 -2.41
N GLY A 104 -1.85 7.86 -2.33
CA GLY A 104 -1.16 7.27 -3.45
C GLY A 104 -1.89 6.01 -3.92
N PHE A 105 -2.08 5.89 -5.23
CA PHE A 105 -2.69 4.75 -5.87
C PHE A 105 -1.74 4.26 -6.95
N LYS A 106 -0.90 3.28 -6.62
CA LYS A 106 0.12 2.78 -7.54
C LYS A 106 -0.49 1.82 -8.54
N LEU A 107 -0.34 2.14 -9.80
CA LEU A 107 -0.86 1.38 -10.94
C LEU A 107 0.33 0.87 -11.78
N VAL A 108 0.56 -0.44 -11.75
CA VAL A 108 1.63 -1.07 -12.55
C VAL A 108 1.11 -1.40 -13.93
N GLY A 109 1.93 -1.21 -14.96
CA GLY A 109 1.56 -1.41 -16.37
C GLY A 109 0.86 -2.73 -16.64
N ASP A 110 1.39 -3.85 -16.15
CA ASP A 110 0.79 -5.18 -16.36
C ASP A 110 -0.64 -5.31 -15.81
N VAL A 111 -0.95 -4.64 -14.69
CA VAL A 111 -2.30 -4.62 -14.13
C VAL A 111 -3.21 -3.71 -14.96
N MET A 112 -2.70 -2.56 -15.42
CA MET A 112 -3.45 -1.58 -16.20
C MET A 112 -3.76 -2.04 -17.62
N ASP A 113 -2.88 -2.84 -18.22
CA ASP A 113 -3.05 -3.38 -19.57
C ASP A 113 -3.93 -4.64 -19.59
N SER A 114 -4.33 -5.14 -18.41
CA SER A 114 -5.22 -6.28 -18.28
C SER A 114 -6.69 -5.88 -18.45
N SER A 115 -7.54 -6.85 -18.74
CA SER A 115 -8.99 -6.69 -18.74
C SER A 115 -9.64 -7.92 -18.10
N ALA A 116 -10.71 -7.68 -17.36
CA ALA A 116 -11.46 -8.76 -16.71
C ALA A 116 -12.94 -8.39 -16.57
N SER A 117 -13.80 -9.41 -16.55
CA SER A 117 -15.17 -9.24 -16.09
C SER A 117 -15.18 -9.32 -14.57
N VAL A 118 -15.66 -8.29 -13.91
CA VAL A 118 -15.70 -8.19 -12.46
C VAL A 118 -17.15 -8.13 -12.00
N ALA A 119 -17.52 -9.06 -11.09
CA ALA A 119 -18.78 -8.95 -10.37
C ALA A 119 -18.57 -7.90 -9.24
N PHE A 120 -19.04 -6.69 -9.48
CA PHE A 120 -18.95 -5.60 -8.52
C PHE A 120 -20.31 -4.92 -8.39
N ASP A 121 -20.93 -5.04 -7.22
CA ASP A 121 -22.20 -4.39 -6.93
C ASP A 121 -21.98 -3.17 -6.04
N LEU A 122 -22.25 -1.99 -6.60
CA LEU A 122 -22.20 -0.73 -5.86
C LEU A 122 -23.25 -0.66 -4.72
N VAL A 123 -24.35 -1.41 -4.84
CA VAL A 123 -25.39 -1.44 -3.81
C VAL A 123 -24.89 -2.17 -2.56
N ASP A 124 -24.07 -3.20 -2.75
CA ASP A 124 -23.50 -3.99 -1.65
C ASP A 124 -22.13 -3.46 -1.16
N PHE A 125 -21.52 -2.58 -1.93
CA PHE A 125 -20.25 -1.96 -1.51
C PHE A 125 -20.46 -1.13 -0.24
N ARG A 126 -19.65 -1.39 0.78
CA ARG A 126 -19.72 -0.71 2.08
C ARG A 126 -18.38 -0.14 2.47
N ILE A 127 -18.44 1.03 3.08
CA ILE A 127 -17.31 1.69 3.71
C ILE A 127 -17.58 1.71 5.21
N THR A 128 -16.71 1.10 5.98
CA THR A 128 -16.72 1.13 7.44
C THR A 128 -15.74 2.21 7.92
N LEU A 129 -16.24 3.20 8.63
CA LEU A 129 -15.36 4.18 9.27
C LEU A 129 -14.80 3.59 10.57
N PRO A 130 -13.53 3.87 10.91
CA PRO A 130 -12.97 3.47 12.20
C PRO A 130 -13.78 4.05 13.37
N ASP A 131 -13.80 3.34 14.49
CA ASP A 131 -14.48 3.78 15.70
C ASP A 131 -13.91 5.10 16.25
N GLY A 132 -14.80 5.90 16.85
CA GLY A 132 -14.44 7.17 17.45
C GLY A 132 -14.81 8.39 16.60
N PRO A 133 -14.48 9.59 17.07
CA PRO A 133 -14.79 10.83 16.35
C PRO A 133 -13.95 10.94 15.08
N HIS A 134 -14.49 11.65 14.08
CA HIS A 134 -13.72 11.99 12.88
C HIS A 134 -12.48 12.80 13.27
N PRO A 135 -11.27 12.41 12.86
CA PRO A 135 -10.06 13.11 13.25
C PRO A 135 -10.02 14.55 12.68
N ASP A 136 -9.56 15.49 13.49
CA ASP A 136 -9.41 16.91 13.08
C ASP A 136 -8.06 17.13 12.38
N ILE A 137 -7.91 16.56 11.18
CA ILE A 137 -6.66 16.53 10.40
C ILE A 137 -6.81 17.05 8.97
N GLY A 138 -8.01 17.48 8.58
CA GLY A 138 -8.26 18.07 7.27
C GLY A 138 -7.72 19.49 7.14
N ILE A 139 -7.87 20.08 5.96
CA ILE A 139 -7.52 21.48 5.72
C ILE A 139 -8.40 22.40 6.57
N ARG A 140 -7.79 23.42 7.17
CA ARG A 140 -8.47 24.44 7.98
C ARG A 140 -8.40 25.79 7.27
N ALA A 141 -9.35 26.69 7.58
CA ALA A 141 -9.32 28.05 7.06
C ALA A 141 -8.03 28.78 7.45
N THR A 142 -7.49 28.51 8.63
CA THR A 142 -6.21 29.05 9.11
C THR A 142 -5.01 28.57 8.30
N ASP A 143 -5.11 27.43 7.64
CA ASP A 143 -4.05 26.87 6.81
C ASP A 143 -3.86 27.65 5.49
N LEU A 144 -4.82 28.48 5.11
CA LEU A 144 -4.81 29.28 3.88
C LEU A 144 -4.19 30.68 4.07
N GLY A 145 -4.04 31.14 5.29
CA GLY A 145 -3.56 32.47 5.60
C GLY A 145 -2.06 32.65 5.83
N GLY A 146 -1.30 31.61 5.82
CA GLY A 146 0.12 31.38 5.73
C GLY A 146 1.16 32.38 6.23
N ARG A 147 0.90 33.21 7.19
CA ARG A 147 1.91 34.16 7.75
C ARG A 147 2.57 33.73 9.06
N ILE A 148 2.19 32.57 9.61
CA ILE A 148 2.71 32.12 10.90
C ILE A 148 3.72 30.99 10.64
N PRO A 149 5.01 31.12 11.04
CA PRO A 149 6.04 30.11 10.82
C PRO A 149 5.74 28.74 11.43
N ILE A 150 4.87 28.70 12.44
CA ILE A 150 4.46 27.47 13.16
C ILE A 150 3.50 26.59 12.32
N LEU A 151 2.73 27.17 11.43
CA LEU A 151 1.69 26.47 10.69
C LEU A 151 2.21 25.30 9.83
N PRO A 152 3.30 25.44 9.05
CA PRO A 152 3.88 24.30 8.30
C PRO A 152 4.31 23.14 9.20
N LEU A 153 4.84 23.42 10.40
CA LEU A 153 5.25 22.39 11.36
C LEU A 153 4.05 21.66 11.97
N GLU A 154 2.96 22.37 12.23
CA GLU A 154 1.71 21.74 12.66
C GLU A 154 1.09 20.88 11.56
N GLN A 155 1.14 21.31 10.31
CA GLN A 155 0.70 20.52 9.16
C GLN A 155 1.54 19.25 9.01
N GLU A 156 2.84 19.35 9.14
CA GLU A 156 3.76 18.22 9.12
C GLU A 156 3.46 17.25 10.27
N ALA A 157 3.32 17.76 11.50
CA ALA A 157 2.97 16.93 12.66
C ALA A 157 1.65 16.18 12.44
N ARG A 158 0.60 16.85 11.99
CA ARG A 158 -0.68 16.19 11.65
C ARG A 158 -0.55 15.13 10.58
N ALA A 159 0.30 15.38 9.57
CA ALA A 159 0.54 14.42 8.50
C ALA A 159 1.18 13.14 9.03
N PHE A 160 2.29 13.25 9.75
CA PHE A 160 3.09 12.12 10.20
C PHE A 160 2.51 11.36 11.39
N THR A 161 1.84 12.04 12.31
CA THR A 161 1.30 11.40 13.51
C THR A 161 -0.11 10.88 13.28
N THR A 162 -1.08 11.76 13.16
CA THR A 162 -2.49 11.39 13.11
C THR A 162 -2.89 10.86 11.75
N GLY A 163 -2.50 11.54 10.66
CA GLY A 163 -2.96 11.20 9.31
C GLY A 163 -2.57 9.79 8.88
N LEU A 164 -1.32 9.38 9.10
CA LEU A 164 -0.84 8.05 8.74
C LEU A 164 -1.45 6.95 9.63
N THR A 165 -1.58 7.21 10.93
CA THR A 165 -2.24 6.28 11.86
C THR A 165 -3.72 6.07 11.49
N GLU A 166 -4.43 7.11 11.09
CA GLU A 166 -5.81 7.00 10.66
C GLU A 166 -5.97 6.26 9.32
N ALA A 167 -5.00 6.33 8.42
CA ALA A 167 -4.98 5.50 7.22
C ALA A 167 -4.86 4.00 7.57
N GLN A 168 -3.99 3.64 8.51
CA GLN A 168 -3.85 2.25 9.00
C GLN A 168 -5.16 1.77 9.67
N ARG A 169 -5.76 2.58 10.53
CA ARG A 169 -7.07 2.27 11.15
C ARG A 169 -8.16 2.05 10.12
N TYR A 170 -8.20 2.89 9.08
CA TYR A 170 -9.17 2.77 8.00
C TYR A 170 -9.03 1.43 7.24
N VAL A 171 -7.79 1.06 6.89
CA VAL A 171 -7.52 -0.21 6.19
C VAL A 171 -7.96 -1.40 7.02
N ARG A 172 -7.67 -1.38 8.32
CA ARG A 172 -8.07 -2.44 9.26
C ARG A 172 -9.58 -2.53 9.43
N ALA A 173 -10.28 -1.40 9.60
CA ALA A 173 -11.74 -1.36 9.73
C ALA A 173 -12.47 -1.90 8.49
N ASN A 174 -11.86 -1.80 7.31
CA ASN A 174 -12.43 -2.29 6.06
C ASN A 174 -11.85 -3.64 5.59
N GLY A 175 -10.92 -4.24 6.33
CA GLY A 175 -10.31 -5.52 5.98
C GLY A 175 -9.66 -5.51 4.61
N LEU A 176 -8.98 -4.41 4.24
CA LEU A 176 -8.38 -4.28 2.91
C LEU A 176 -7.14 -5.16 2.76
N ASP A 177 -6.32 -5.25 3.83
CA ASP A 177 -5.25 -6.25 3.91
C ASP A 177 -5.87 -7.59 4.26
N ARG A 178 -5.60 -8.63 3.47
CA ARG A 178 -6.31 -9.91 3.56
C ARG A 178 -5.35 -11.09 3.70
N THR A 179 -5.56 -11.91 4.72
CA THR A 179 -4.94 -13.23 4.81
C THR A 179 -5.71 -14.19 3.90
N ILE A 180 -5.09 -14.59 2.80
CA ILE A 180 -5.69 -15.41 1.73
C ILE A 180 -5.57 -16.90 2.07
N LEU A 181 -4.43 -17.32 2.57
CA LEU A 181 -4.19 -18.68 3.05
C LEU A 181 -3.83 -18.62 4.54
N ASN A 182 -4.46 -19.45 5.36
CA ASN A 182 -4.21 -19.50 6.79
C ASN A 182 -4.38 -20.93 7.34
N PRO A 183 -3.58 -21.89 6.91
CA PRO A 183 -3.65 -23.26 7.42
C PRO A 183 -3.24 -23.30 8.90
N ILE A 184 -3.85 -24.24 9.64
CA ILE A 184 -3.49 -24.47 11.03
C ILE A 184 -2.06 -25.00 11.09
N GLY A 185 -1.23 -24.42 11.97
CA GLY A 185 0.15 -24.81 12.13
C GLY A 185 1.10 -24.24 11.07
N ALA A 186 0.67 -23.25 10.27
CA ALA A 186 1.55 -22.59 9.31
C ALA A 186 2.85 -22.13 9.96
N ARG A 187 3.99 -22.45 9.36
CA ARG A 187 5.34 -22.09 9.80
C ARG A 187 6.01 -21.08 8.87
N LEU A 188 5.62 -21.07 7.60
CA LEU A 188 6.08 -20.10 6.60
C LEU A 188 5.00 -19.04 6.35
N GLY A 189 5.37 -17.77 6.41
CA GLY A 189 4.54 -16.64 6.00
C GLY A 189 5.00 -16.11 4.64
N VAL A 190 4.07 -15.70 3.82
CA VAL A 190 4.34 -14.96 2.58
C VAL A 190 3.54 -13.68 2.62
N ILE A 191 4.22 -12.54 2.42
CA ILE A 191 3.58 -11.22 2.34
C ILE A 191 3.83 -10.65 0.96
N THR A 192 2.77 -10.18 0.31
CA THR A 192 2.85 -9.67 -1.07
C THR A 192 1.82 -8.57 -1.31
N ALA A 193 2.01 -7.77 -2.36
CA ALA A 193 1.11 -6.71 -2.79
C ALA A 193 1.09 -6.57 -4.31
N GLY A 194 0.04 -5.96 -4.84
CA GLY A 194 -0.08 -5.66 -6.25
C GLY A 194 0.10 -6.89 -7.15
N LYS A 195 0.72 -6.69 -8.31
CA LYS A 195 1.02 -7.76 -9.29
C LYS A 195 1.70 -8.97 -8.66
N SER A 196 2.65 -8.76 -7.74
CA SER A 196 3.40 -9.85 -7.10
C SER A 196 2.51 -10.85 -6.35
N TYR A 197 1.28 -10.48 -5.98
CA TYR A 197 0.31 -11.42 -5.42
C TYR A 197 -0.08 -12.50 -6.42
N HIS A 198 -0.44 -12.14 -7.64
CA HIS A 198 -0.81 -13.12 -8.67
C HIS A 198 0.39 -13.93 -9.14
N ASP A 199 1.55 -13.29 -9.29
CA ASP A 199 2.79 -14.00 -9.62
C ASP A 199 3.15 -15.06 -8.56
N THR A 200 2.95 -14.74 -7.27
CA THR A 200 3.17 -15.69 -6.17
C THR A 200 2.17 -16.84 -6.20
N ARG A 201 0.88 -16.55 -6.43
CA ARG A 201 -0.15 -17.59 -6.57
C ARG A 201 0.15 -18.51 -7.75
N GLN A 202 0.58 -17.95 -8.88
CA GLN A 202 0.98 -18.73 -10.05
C GLN A 202 2.24 -19.57 -9.77
N ALA A 203 3.24 -19.00 -9.07
CA ALA A 203 4.44 -19.74 -8.67
C ALA A 203 4.10 -20.96 -7.79
N PHE A 204 3.16 -20.85 -6.86
CA PHE A 204 2.69 -21.97 -6.07
C PHE A 204 2.01 -23.04 -6.95
N ALA A 205 1.17 -22.63 -7.91
CA ALA A 205 0.54 -23.55 -8.86
C ALA A 205 1.59 -24.26 -9.76
N ASP A 206 2.59 -23.52 -10.26
CA ASP A 206 3.68 -24.05 -11.09
C ASP A 206 4.54 -25.10 -10.33
N LEU A 207 4.64 -24.94 -9.00
CA LEU A 207 5.29 -25.93 -8.12
C LEU A 207 4.39 -27.14 -7.75
N GLY A 208 3.14 -27.18 -8.25
CA GLY A 208 2.17 -28.20 -7.90
C GLY A 208 1.54 -28.07 -6.51
N LEU A 209 1.71 -26.92 -5.86
CA LEU A 209 1.25 -26.60 -4.51
C LEU A 209 0.41 -25.31 -4.53
N PRO A 210 -0.78 -25.29 -5.17
CA PRO A 210 -1.57 -24.05 -5.28
C PRO A 210 -1.99 -23.46 -3.90
N GLU A 211 -2.06 -24.31 -2.89
CA GLU A 211 -2.29 -23.97 -1.48
C GLU A 211 -1.31 -24.76 -0.61
N PRO A 212 -0.07 -24.25 -0.43
CA PRO A 212 0.93 -24.96 0.37
C PRO A 212 0.44 -25.13 1.83
N PRO A 213 0.48 -26.37 2.37
CA PRO A 213 -0.16 -26.71 3.66
C PRO A 213 0.44 -25.97 4.86
N ASP A 214 1.71 -25.60 4.80
CA ASP A 214 2.42 -24.93 5.92
C ASP A 214 2.63 -23.44 5.68
N THR A 215 1.92 -22.87 4.69
CA THR A 215 2.15 -21.48 4.25
C THR A 215 0.94 -20.59 4.50
N ARG A 216 1.14 -19.54 5.28
CA ARG A 216 0.19 -18.43 5.42
C ARG A 216 0.50 -17.35 4.39
N LEU A 217 -0.51 -16.84 3.68
CA LEU A 217 -0.35 -15.81 2.65
C LEU A 217 -1.14 -14.56 3.01
N LEU A 218 -0.47 -13.42 3.14
CA LEU A 218 -1.05 -12.09 3.32
C LEU A 218 -0.94 -11.29 2.02
N LYS A 219 -2.05 -10.77 1.56
CA LYS A 219 -2.16 -9.77 0.49
C LYS A 219 -2.36 -8.41 1.11
N LEU A 220 -1.39 -7.52 0.96
CA LEU A 220 -1.48 -6.13 1.39
C LEU A 220 -2.17 -5.28 0.31
N ALA A 221 -3.08 -4.43 0.75
CA ALA A 221 -3.63 -3.32 -0.02
C ALA A 221 -2.85 -2.04 0.26
N LEU A 222 -2.55 -1.76 1.56
CA LEU A 222 -1.78 -0.61 2.01
C LEU A 222 -0.30 -1.00 2.15
N THR A 223 0.52 -0.53 1.21
CA THR A 223 1.96 -0.83 1.23
C THR A 223 2.79 0.19 2.01
N TRP A 224 2.21 1.34 2.34
CA TRP A 224 2.80 2.33 3.24
C TRP A 224 1.74 3.30 3.77
N PRO A 225 1.75 3.63 5.08
CA PRO A 225 2.44 2.90 6.14
C PRO A 225 1.71 1.58 6.43
N ILE A 226 2.46 0.49 6.55
CA ILE A 226 1.86 -0.82 6.87
C ILE A 226 1.27 -0.80 8.29
N ASP A 227 0.11 -1.44 8.47
CA ASP A 227 -0.51 -1.55 9.79
C ASP A 227 0.26 -2.53 10.69
N PRO A 228 0.87 -2.06 11.79
CA PRO A 228 1.67 -2.92 12.64
C PRO A 228 0.87 -4.00 13.38
N GLU A 229 -0.41 -3.76 13.65
CA GLU A 229 -1.27 -4.76 14.31
C GLU A 229 -1.52 -5.95 13.38
N THR A 230 -1.83 -5.69 12.11
CA THR A 230 -1.99 -6.71 11.07
C THR A 230 -0.73 -7.57 10.94
N ILE A 231 0.45 -6.95 10.89
CA ILE A 231 1.71 -7.70 10.74
C ILE A 231 2.03 -8.52 11.99
N ARG A 232 1.87 -7.97 13.19
CA ARG A 232 2.10 -8.72 14.43
C ARG A 232 1.15 -9.91 14.58
N ALA A 233 -0.12 -9.74 14.21
CA ALA A 233 -1.10 -10.84 14.22
C ALA A 233 -0.75 -11.90 13.16
N PHE A 234 -0.38 -11.49 11.95
CA PHE A 234 0.05 -12.40 10.88
C PHE A 234 1.28 -13.20 11.26
N ALA A 235 2.24 -12.60 11.95
CA ALA A 235 3.52 -13.24 12.31
C ALA A 235 3.39 -14.34 13.37
N GLN A 236 2.27 -14.40 14.11
CA GLN A 236 2.13 -15.36 15.22
C GLN A 236 2.28 -16.81 14.75
N GLY A 237 3.20 -17.54 15.42
CA GLY A 237 3.49 -18.94 15.14
C GLY A 237 4.35 -19.22 13.91
N LEU A 238 4.68 -18.19 13.11
CA LEU A 238 5.53 -18.37 11.93
C LEU A 238 7.01 -18.42 12.34
N GLU A 239 7.79 -19.23 11.65
CA GLU A 239 9.25 -19.29 11.81
C GLU A 239 9.96 -18.37 10.82
N GLU A 240 9.39 -18.24 9.63
CA GLU A 240 9.97 -17.44 8.53
C GLU A 240 8.87 -16.67 7.80
N ILE A 241 9.18 -15.45 7.37
CA ILE A 241 8.33 -14.64 6.50
C ILE A 241 9.14 -14.29 5.24
N VAL A 242 8.59 -14.58 4.08
CA VAL A 242 9.13 -14.13 2.79
C VAL A 242 8.29 -12.98 2.26
N VAL A 243 8.92 -11.85 2.00
CA VAL A 243 8.28 -10.67 1.40
C VAL A 243 8.54 -10.67 -0.10
N VAL A 244 7.47 -10.79 -0.89
CA VAL A 244 7.52 -10.74 -2.35
C VAL A 244 7.02 -9.38 -2.81
N GLU A 245 7.96 -8.51 -3.14
CA GLU A 245 7.71 -7.17 -3.69
C GLU A 245 8.68 -6.86 -4.82
N GLU A 246 8.24 -6.18 -5.84
CA GLU A 246 9.10 -5.71 -6.94
C GLU A 246 9.93 -4.49 -6.51
N LYS A 247 11.04 -4.24 -7.21
CA LYS A 247 11.96 -3.12 -6.97
C LYS A 247 12.60 -3.12 -5.57
N ALA A 248 12.83 -1.94 -5.00
CA ALA A 248 13.42 -1.80 -3.67
C ALA A 248 12.50 -2.33 -2.57
N GLY A 249 13.09 -2.80 -1.48
CA GLY A 249 12.39 -3.44 -0.37
C GLY A 249 11.70 -2.44 0.55
N LEU A 250 10.59 -1.85 0.15
CA LEU A 250 9.78 -0.94 0.98
C LEU A 250 8.94 -1.69 2.02
N ILE A 251 8.29 -2.78 1.60
CA ILE A 251 7.45 -3.62 2.48
C ILE A 251 8.35 -4.39 3.45
N GLU A 252 9.40 -5.03 2.93
CA GLU A 252 10.38 -5.79 3.74
C GLU A 252 10.96 -4.96 4.90
N GLN A 253 11.37 -3.71 4.61
CA GLN A 253 11.94 -2.82 5.62
C GLN A 253 10.95 -2.50 6.74
N GLN A 254 9.71 -2.16 6.41
CA GLN A 254 8.67 -1.87 7.39
C GLN A 254 8.33 -3.11 8.24
N ILE A 255 8.25 -4.29 7.63
CA ILE A 255 7.98 -5.54 8.36
C ILE A 255 9.10 -5.85 9.35
N ARG A 256 10.37 -5.69 8.95
CA ARG A 256 11.52 -5.86 9.84
C ARG A 256 11.45 -4.90 11.03
N ASP A 257 11.13 -3.62 10.79
CA ASP A 257 11.00 -2.59 11.81
C ASP A 257 9.84 -2.92 12.78
N ILE A 258 8.66 -3.24 12.24
CA ILE A 258 7.48 -3.61 13.05
C ILE A 258 7.75 -4.81 13.97
N LEU A 259 8.52 -5.79 13.50
CA LEU A 259 8.78 -7.03 14.23
C LEU A 259 10.04 -6.97 15.09
N TYR A 260 10.87 -5.94 14.98
CA TYR A 260 12.14 -5.84 15.69
C TYR A 260 12.01 -5.99 17.20
N ASP A 261 11.05 -5.28 17.81
CA ASP A 261 10.77 -5.34 19.26
C ASP A 261 9.62 -6.29 19.62
N SER A 262 9.15 -7.11 18.68
CA SER A 262 8.08 -8.08 18.97
C SER A 262 8.60 -9.25 19.78
N ALA A 263 7.77 -9.77 20.71
CA ALA A 263 8.11 -10.95 21.50
C ALA A 263 8.33 -12.19 20.61
N HIS A 264 7.56 -12.31 19.53
CA HIS A 264 7.71 -13.33 18.50
C HIS A 264 8.29 -12.68 17.23
N ARG A 265 9.44 -13.14 16.80
CA ARG A 265 10.22 -12.57 15.69
C ARG A 265 10.60 -13.64 14.68
N PRO A 266 9.72 -13.96 13.72
CA PRO A 266 10.08 -14.84 12.62
C PRO A 266 11.21 -14.19 11.79
N ARG A 267 12.00 -15.01 11.12
CA ARG A 267 13.03 -14.52 10.18
C ARG A 267 12.34 -13.86 8.99
N VAL A 268 12.71 -12.64 8.66
CA VAL A 268 12.17 -11.93 7.51
C VAL A 268 13.17 -11.97 6.35
N LEU A 269 12.75 -12.52 5.22
CA LEU A 269 13.49 -12.59 3.96
C LEU A 269 12.77 -11.74 2.91
N GLY A 270 13.52 -11.24 1.95
CA GLY A 270 12.98 -10.46 0.84
C GLY A 270 14.01 -10.32 -0.27
N LYS A 271 14.72 -9.18 -0.35
CA LYS A 271 15.76 -9.02 -1.37
C LYS A 271 17.00 -9.88 -1.10
N ARG A 272 17.23 -10.24 0.16
CA ARG A 272 18.33 -11.11 0.57
C ARG A 272 17.84 -12.24 1.45
N ASP A 273 18.55 -13.38 1.37
CA ASP A 273 18.35 -14.52 2.24
C ASP A 273 19.07 -14.33 3.59
N GLU A 274 19.00 -15.34 4.45
CA GLU A 274 19.63 -15.38 5.77
C GLU A 274 21.16 -15.35 5.74
N THR A 275 21.78 -15.63 4.56
CA THR A 275 23.23 -15.57 4.35
C THR A 275 23.68 -14.23 3.78
N GLY A 276 22.73 -13.32 3.47
CA GLY A 276 22.98 -12.04 2.85
C GLY A 276 23.09 -12.10 1.32
N LYS A 277 22.91 -13.27 0.70
CA LYS A 277 22.87 -13.42 -0.76
C LYS A 277 21.58 -12.88 -1.34
N LEU A 278 21.67 -12.47 -2.61
CA LEU A 278 20.46 -12.06 -3.35
C LEU A 278 19.47 -13.22 -3.43
N PHE A 279 18.25 -12.96 -2.98
CA PHE A 279 17.16 -13.94 -2.97
C PHE A 279 16.06 -13.54 -3.97
N LEU A 280 15.46 -12.36 -3.82
CA LEU A 280 14.54 -11.79 -4.79
C LEU A 280 15.15 -10.51 -5.38
N LYS A 281 15.20 -10.41 -6.70
CA LYS A 281 15.89 -9.30 -7.39
C LYS A 281 15.29 -7.93 -7.02
N PRO A 282 16.12 -6.87 -6.84
CA PRO A 282 15.64 -5.52 -6.51
C PRO A 282 15.40 -4.64 -7.76
N HIS A 283 15.21 -5.23 -8.92
CA HIS A 283 15.06 -4.51 -10.19
C HIS A 283 14.15 -5.25 -11.16
N GLY A 284 13.65 -4.55 -12.17
CA GLY A 284 12.77 -5.13 -13.20
C GLY A 284 11.42 -5.56 -12.64
N GLU A 285 10.79 -6.48 -13.31
CA GLU A 285 9.55 -7.17 -12.95
C GLU A 285 9.85 -8.60 -12.55
N PHE A 286 8.98 -9.21 -11.74
CA PHE A 286 9.02 -10.64 -11.51
C PHE A 286 8.25 -11.41 -12.59
N THR A 287 8.67 -12.65 -12.77
CA THR A 287 7.88 -13.72 -13.38
C THR A 287 7.53 -14.75 -12.31
N SER A 288 6.45 -15.51 -12.50
CA SER A 288 6.10 -16.62 -11.60
C SER A 288 7.23 -17.64 -11.48
N ALA A 289 7.95 -17.91 -12.58
CA ALA A 289 9.08 -18.84 -12.59
C ALA A 289 10.23 -18.38 -11.67
N GLU A 290 10.59 -17.09 -11.67
CA GLU A 290 11.63 -16.56 -10.76
C GLU A 290 11.22 -16.71 -9.29
N ILE A 291 9.96 -16.47 -8.99
CA ILE A 291 9.40 -16.65 -7.64
C ILE A 291 9.38 -18.14 -7.29
N ALA A 292 8.94 -19.02 -8.20
CA ALA A 292 8.92 -20.48 -7.98
C ALA A 292 10.32 -21.02 -7.67
N LEU A 293 11.35 -20.58 -8.40
CA LEU A 293 12.74 -20.98 -8.16
C LEU A 293 13.23 -20.54 -6.76
N ALA A 294 12.82 -19.36 -6.27
CA ALA A 294 13.16 -18.90 -4.94
C ALA A 294 12.38 -19.66 -3.86
N PHE A 295 11.11 -19.96 -4.09
CA PHE A 295 10.23 -20.61 -3.12
C PHE A 295 10.41 -22.11 -3.01
N GLY A 296 10.73 -22.82 -4.09
CA GLY A 296 10.83 -24.28 -4.11
C GLY A 296 11.66 -24.86 -2.95
N PRO A 297 12.91 -24.39 -2.72
CA PRO A 297 13.72 -24.85 -1.59
C PRO A 297 13.14 -24.47 -0.21
N ARG A 298 12.39 -23.36 -0.13
CA ARG A 298 11.77 -22.91 1.14
C ARG A 298 10.56 -23.78 1.48
N LEU A 299 9.67 -24.00 0.52
CA LEU A 299 8.51 -24.87 0.72
C LEU A 299 8.95 -26.29 1.10
N ALA A 300 9.97 -26.84 0.41
CA ALA A 300 10.51 -28.15 0.74
C ALA A 300 11.06 -28.25 2.17
N ARG A 301 11.59 -27.14 2.73
CA ARG A 301 12.09 -27.11 4.10
C ARG A 301 10.99 -27.22 5.15
N PHE A 302 9.77 -26.77 4.83
CA PHE A 302 8.63 -26.76 5.76
C PHE A 302 7.60 -27.87 5.45
N ALA A 303 7.83 -28.69 4.43
CA ALA A 303 6.92 -29.74 3.96
C ALA A 303 7.03 -31.08 4.71
N ASP A 304 7.55 -31.09 5.95
CA ASP A 304 7.69 -32.31 6.79
C ASP A 304 6.47 -32.55 7.70
#